data_4e2aa21f20b70acd7a10f47f8684ecfb
#
_entry.id   4e2aa21f20b70acd7a10f47f8684ecfb
#
_cell.length_a   1.000
_cell.length_b   1.000
_cell.length_c   1.000
_cell.angle_alpha   90.00
_cell.angle_beta   90.00
_cell.angle_gamma   90.00
#
_symmetry.space_group_name_H-M   'P 1'
#
loop_
_entity.id
_entity.type
_entity.pdbx_description
1 polymer ?
#
loop_
_entity_poly.entity_id
_entity_poly.type
_entity_poly.pdbx_seq_one_letter_code
_entity_poly.pdbx_strand_id
1 'polypeptide(L)'
;MRGLVVCAALACSSACAIATSAHSDRSDRTIAFHESVAATVLHGKRLDLHIAAPASLIHPYVLVVYASGDGGWFGAAVDQWRTIARSGYATVGFSSRAFLRIERPPGAALNTARLANEYALIVEDARRALGWQDTAKVILAGWSRGAAFAVLAGSEPVFRGSLVGVIAIGLAEGETLTVDDSDDSDDGPAGESSRHWLFDSYARLLQLPAPYAVIQATGDNYFPAAHARRRFGPDTAKRRFYKIEAKNHRFSGGSAAFDAALTDVLTWLTSSASNAGKRPLIACASGG
;
A
#
# COMPACT_ATOMS: atom_id res chain seq x y z
N MET A 1 21.26 -75.26 -40.24
CA MET A 1 21.96 -74.33 -39.29
C MET A 1 20.95 -73.23 -38.95
N ARG A 2 20.41 -73.28 -37.74
CA ARG A 2 19.37 -72.36 -37.28
C ARG A 2 20.06 -71.30 -36.37
N GLY A 3 20.00 -70.02 -36.82
CA GLY A 3 20.52 -68.87 -36.04
C GLY A 3 19.42 -68.35 -35.10
N LEU A 4 19.76 -68.31 -33.83
CA LEU A 4 18.93 -67.76 -32.77
C LEU A 4 19.15 -66.26 -32.68
N VAL A 5 18.09 -65.49 -32.86
CA VAL A 5 18.10 -64.03 -32.64
C VAL A 5 17.55 -63.81 -31.24
N VAL A 6 18.38 -63.23 -30.34
CA VAL A 6 18.01 -62.80 -29.02
C VAL A 6 17.63 -61.35 -29.08
N CYS A 7 16.34 -61.01 -28.88
CA CYS A 7 15.89 -59.65 -28.66
C CYS A 7 16.04 -59.29 -27.18
N ALA A 8 16.91 -58.31 -26.90
CA ALA A 8 17.01 -57.70 -25.59
C ALA A 8 15.96 -56.57 -25.46
N ALA A 9 15.00 -56.75 -24.56
CA ALA A 9 14.02 -55.73 -24.21
C ALA A 9 14.65 -54.74 -23.20
N LEU A 10 14.88 -53.49 -23.59
CA LEU A 10 15.20 -52.41 -22.67
C LEU A 10 13.91 -51.93 -21.99
N ALA A 11 13.83 -52.19 -20.69
CA ALA A 11 12.78 -51.59 -19.83
C ALA A 11 13.19 -50.16 -19.45
N CYS A 12 12.55 -49.17 -20.05
CA CYS A 12 12.60 -47.75 -19.60
C CYS A 12 11.76 -47.60 -18.34
N SER A 13 12.38 -47.53 -17.18
CA SER A 13 11.74 -47.15 -15.94
C SER A 13 11.61 -45.61 -15.90
N SER A 14 10.42 -45.11 -16.23
CA SER A 14 10.09 -43.71 -16.00
C SER A 14 9.89 -43.47 -14.52
N ALA A 15 10.89 -42.91 -13.87
CA ALA A 15 10.76 -42.39 -12.51
C ALA A 15 9.94 -41.11 -12.56
N CYS A 16 8.66 -41.20 -12.19
CA CYS A 16 7.80 -40.07 -11.95
C CYS A 16 8.26 -39.35 -10.68
N ALA A 17 9.03 -38.27 -10.82
CA ALA A 17 9.39 -37.41 -9.70
C ALA A 17 8.13 -36.65 -9.26
N ILE A 18 7.51 -37.10 -8.18
CA ILE A 18 6.49 -36.33 -7.47
C ILE A 18 7.18 -35.13 -6.85
N ALA A 19 7.04 -33.96 -7.49
CA ALA A 19 7.41 -32.69 -6.89
C ALA A 19 6.46 -32.44 -5.72
N THR A 20 6.83 -32.84 -4.52
CA THR A 20 6.23 -32.34 -3.29
C THR A 20 6.52 -30.86 -3.20
N SER A 21 5.54 -30.04 -3.59
CA SER A 21 5.54 -28.62 -3.25
C SER A 21 5.56 -28.52 -1.73
N ALA A 22 6.71 -28.15 -1.18
CA ALA A 22 6.80 -27.73 0.21
C ALA A 22 5.90 -26.50 0.37
N HIS A 23 4.65 -26.71 0.78
CA HIS A 23 3.84 -25.70 1.42
C HIS A 23 4.63 -25.35 2.68
N SER A 24 5.38 -24.23 2.62
CA SER A 24 5.94 -23.67 3.84
C SER A 24 4.74 -23.28 4.70
N ASP A 25 4.54 -24.05 5.74
CA ASP A 25 3.66 -23.71 6.85
C ASP A 25 4.18 -22.41 7.47
N ARG A 26 3.80 -21.27 6.85
CA ARG A 26 3.88 -19.97 7.49
C ARG A 26 2.79 -19.98 8.54
N SER A 27 3.11 -20.63 9.67
CA SER A 27 2.33 -20.49 10.88
C SER A 27 1.92 -19.04 11.02
N ASP A 28 0.64 -18.82 11.24
CA ASP A 28 -0.07 -17.57 11.47
C ASP A 28 0.48 -16.85 12.72
N ARG A 29 1.74 -16.41 12.65
CA ARG A 29 2.41 -15.66 13.72
C ARG A 29 1.94 -14.22 13.65
N THR A 30 0.81 -13.97 14.28
CA THR A 30 0.42 -12.59 14.57
C THR A 30 1.52 -11.95 15.42
N ILE A 31 2.23 -10.97 14.86
CA ILE A 31 3.29 -10.26 15.57
C ILE A 31 2.64 -9.30 16.56
N ALA A 32 2.99 -9.44 17.84
CA ALA A 32 2.57 -8.50 18.87
C ALA A 32 3.16 -7.11 18.59
N PHE A 33 2.42 -6.07 18.85
CA PHE A 33 2.86 -4.68 18.68
C PHE A 33 2.34 -3.81 19.81
N HIS A 34 3.03 -2.70 20.05
CA HIS A 34 2.63 -1.67 21.00
C HIS A 34 2.03 -0.49 20.24
N GLU A 35 0.87 0.01 20.72
CA GLU A 35 0.23 1.21 20.20
C GLU A 35 0.55 2.40 21.10
N SER A 36 0.84 3.55 20.49
CA SER A 36 0.98 4.83 21.15
C SER A 36 0.44 5.96 20.29
N VAL A 37 0.25 7.13 20.88
CA VAL A 37 -0.18 8.33 20.16
C VAL A 37 0.89 9.40 20.34
N ALA A 38 1.44 9.87 19.23
CA ALA A 38 2.27 11.07 19.14
C ALA A 38 1.46 12.18 18.49
N ALA A 39 2.11 13.29 18.16
CA ALA A 39 1.48 14.36 17.40
C ALA A 39 2.51 15.06 16.51
N THR A 40 2.03 15.57 15.39
CA THR A 40 2.72 16.59 14.61
C THR A 40 1.94 17.91 14.68
N VAL A 41 2.63 19.02 14.45
CA VAL A 41 2.00 20.34 14.38
C VAL A 41 2.13 20.86 12.96
N LEU A 42 1.00 20.95 12.27
CA LEU A 42 0.89 21.48 10.93
C LEU A 42 0.17 22.84 10.97
N HIS A 43 0.80 23.89 10.49
CA HIS A 43 0.23 25.26 10.49
C HIS A 43 -0.33 25.71 11.85
N GLY A 44 0.39 25.36 12.94
CA GLY A 44 -0.01 25.70 14.31
C GLY A 44 -1.17 24.85 14.86
N LYS A 45 -1.67 23.88 14.13
CA LYS A 45 -2.71 22.95 14.57
C LYS A 45 -2.14 21.56 14.78
N ARG A 46 -2.63 20.88 15.82
CA ARG A 46 -2.21 19.52 16.19
C ARG A 46 -2.91 18.49 15.30
N LEU A 47 -2.13 17.54 14.78
CA LEU A 47 -2.60 16.30 14.16
C LEU A 47 -2.11 15.12 14.99
N ASP A 48 -3.00 14.26 15.45
CA ASP A 48 -2.66 13.05 16.17
C ASP A 48 -2.09 11.98 15.23
N LEU A 49 -0.98 11.37 15.65
CA LEU A 49 -0.28 10.31 14.95
C LEU A 49 -0.40 9.03 15.79
N HIS A 50 -1.12 8.05 15.26
CA HIS A 50 -1.24 6.72 15.86
C HIS A 50 -0.06 5.87 15.43
N ILE A 51 0.78 5.46 16.37
CA ILE A 51 2.00 4.70 16.09
C ILE A 51 1.80 3.28 16.58
N ALA A 52 2.09 2.30 15.72
CA ALA A 52 2.22 0.91 16.11
C ALA A 52 3.64 0.43 15.83
N ALA A 53 4.31 0.01 16.90
CA ALA A 53 5.67 -0.51 16.87
C ALA A 53 5.63 -2.03 17.16
N PRO A 54 5.85 -2.90 16.15
CA PRO A 54 5.95 -4.33 16.37
C PRO A 54 7.09 -4.69 17.31
N ALA A 55 6.88 -5.68 18.17
CA ALA A 55 7.92 -6.21 19.06
C ALA A 55 9.11 -6.81 18.29
N SER A 56 8.87 -7.25 17.06
CA SER A 56 9.89 -7.72 16.12
C SER A 56 9.63 -7.12 14.75
N LEU A 57 10.53 -6.26 14.29
CA LEU A 57 10.46 -5.67 12.95
C LEU A 57 11.01 -6.65 11.92
N ILE A 58 10.21 -6.97 10.90
CA ILE A 58 10.67 -7.76 9.76
C ILE A 58 11.59 -6.92 8.87
N HIS A 59 11.25 -5.64 8.72
CA HIS A 59 12.03 -4.67 7.95
C HIS A 59 12.37 -3.46 8.82
N PRO A 60 13.50 -3.49 9.56
CA PRO A 60 13.94 -2.32 10.31
C PRO A 60 14.15 -1.14 9.37
N TYR A 61 13.82 0.05 9.85
CA TYR A 61 13.91 1.32 9.10
C TYR A 61 12.95 1.45 7.90
N VAL A 62 11.95 0.57 7.77
CA VAL A 62 10.82 0.77 6.87
C VAL A 62 9.61 1.22 7.69
N LEU A 63 9.15 2.43 7.45
CA LEU A 63 7.96 3.01 8.06
C LEU A 63 6.81 2.99 7.06
N VAL A 64 5.66 2.45 7.47
CA VAL A 64 4.44 2.57 6.68
C VAL A 64 3.64 3.77 7.20
N VAL A 65 3.38 4.75 6.34
CA VAL A 65 2.52 5.89 6.63
C VAL A 65 1.14 5.62 6.07
N TYR A 66 0.15 5.54 6.94
CA TYR A 66 -1.22 5.16 6.58
C TYR A 66 -2.21 6.30 6.86
N ALA A 67 -2.91 6.76 5.83
CA ALA A 67 -4.00 7.72 5.96
C ALA A 67 -5.37 7.02 5.90
N SER A 68 -6.28 7.39 6.80
CA SER A 68 -7.65 6.88 6.82
C SER A 68 -8.48 7.39 5.64
N GLY A 69 -9.69 6.86 5.47
CA GLY A 69 -10.71 7.44 4.59
C GLY A 69 -11.29 8.76 5.14
N ASP A 70 -12.26 9.32 4.40
CA ASP A 70 -12.99 10.56 4.74
C ASP A 70 -13.78 10.48 6.04
N GLY A 71 -14.24 9.29 6.41
CA GLY A 71 -14.89 9.06 7.71
C GLY A 71 -14.00 9.35 8.92
N GLY A 72 -12.67 9.35 8.77
CA GLY A 72 -11.72 9.64 9.84
C GLY A 72 -11.08 8.38 10.46
N TRP A 73 -10.61 8.50 11.70
CA TRP A 73 -9.81 7.47 12.36
C TRP A 73 -10.65 6.54 13.24
N PHE A 74 -11.37 5.58 12.64
CA PHE A 74 -12.14 4.55 13.36
C PHE A 74 -12.45 3.34 12.46
N GLY A 75 -12.98 2.26 13.07
CA GLY A 75 -13.49 1.07 12.38
C GLY A 75 -12.48 0.49 11.41
N ALA A 76 -12.88 0.28 10.15
CA ALA A 76 -12.05 -0.36 9.12
C ALA A 76 -10.69 0.31 8.90
N ALA A 77 -10.58 1.63 9.07
CA ALA A 77 -9.30 2.32 8.96
C ALA A 77 -8.30 1.86 10.02
N VAL A 78 -8.76 1.75 11.27
CA VAL A 78 -7.93 1.27 12.39
C VAL A 78 -7.59 -0.21 12.23
N ASP A 79 -8.53 -1.02 11.76
CA ASP A 79 -8.30 -2.46 11.55
C ASP A 79 -7.25 -2.70 10.45
N GLN A 80 -7.31 -1.98 9.33
CA GLN A 80 -6.33 -2.03 8.24
C GLN A 80 -4.94 -1.59 8.71
N TRP A 81 -4.85 -0.50 9.46
CA TRP A 81 -3.60 -0.04 10.06
C TRP A 81 -3.00 -1.08 11.01
N ARG A 82 -3.82 -1.73 11.86
CA ARG A 82 -3.38 -2.83 12.72
C ARG A 82 -2.90 -4.05 11.94
N THR A 83 -3.52 -4.34 10.79
CA THR A 83 -3.07 -5.43 9.91
C THR A 83 -1.65 -5.18 9.39
N ILE A 84 -1.31 -3.93 9.06
CA ILE A 84 0.07 -3.56 8.68
C ILE A 84 1.04 -3.84 9.83
N ALA A 85 0.68 -3.44 11.06
CA ALA A 85 1.52 -3.68 12.24
C ALA A 85 1.68 -5.18 12.53
N ARG A 86 0.60 -5.97 12.46
CA ARG A 86 0.65 -7.44 12.61
C ARG A 86 1.53 -8.10 11.55
N SER A 87 1.69 -7.48 10.39
CA SER A 87 2.60 -7.94 9.33
C SER A 87 4.08 -7.60 9.63
N GLY A 88 4.39 -7.04 10.80
CA GLY A 88 5.76 -6.78 11.26
C GLY A 88 6.38 -5.47 10.78
N TYR A 89 5.57 -4.50 10.37
CA TYR A 89 6.03 -3.18 9.96
C TYR A 89 5.71 -2.12 11.02
N ALA A 90 6.69 -1.27 11.34
CA ALA A 90 6.38 -0.05 12.07
C ALA A 90 5.45 0.81 11.23
N THR A 91 4.39 1.32 11.83
CA THR A 91 3.39 2.08 11.10
C THR A 91 2.95 3.31 11.88
N VAL A 92 2.78 4.41 11.16
CA VAL A 92 2.10 5.61 11.65
C VAL A 92 0.81 5.79 10.88
N GLY A 93 -0.28 6.02 11.58
CA GLY A 93 -1.58 6.28 11.02
C GLY A 93 -2.13 7.64 11.45
N PHE A 94 -2.93 8.27 10.59
CA PHE A 94 -3.60 9.52 10.91
C PHE A 94 -4.94 9.65 10.18
N SER A 95 -5.78 10.57 10.68
CA SER A 95 -7.06 10.89 10.07
C SER A 95 -6.88 11.80 8.85
N SER A 96 -7.24 11.31 7.66
CA SER A 96 -7.24 12.14 6.44
C SER A 96 -8.21 13.33 6.55
N ARG A 97 -9.35 13.14 7.24
CA ARG A 97 -10.33 14.20 7.51
C ARG A 97 -9.73 15.30 8.40
N ALA A 98 -9.05 14.91 9.49
CA ALA A 98 -8.40 15.88 10.38
C ALA A 98 -7.25 16.61 9.68
N PHE A 99 -6.42 15.88 8.92
CA PHE A 99 -5.35 16.44 8.10
C PHE A 99 -5.89 17.50 7.12
N LEU A 100 -6.93 17.15 6.36
CA LEU A 100 -7.50 18.05 5.36
C LEU A 100 -8.09 19.33 5.97
N ARG A 101 -8.70 19.23 7.16
CA ARG A 101 -9.19 20.41 7.92
C ARG A 101 -8.07 21.36 8.38
N ILE A 102 -6.85 20.81 8.59
CA ILE A 102 -5.66 21.60 8.92
C ILE A 102 -5.13 22.28 7.67
N GLU A 103 -5.00 21.53 6.58
CA GLU A 103 -4.34 21.93 5.34
C GLU A 103 -5.15 22.92 4.51
N ARG A 104 -6.45 22.96 4.72
CA ARG A 104 -7.36 23.73 3.87
C ARG A 104 -7.95 24.95 4.58
N PRO A 105 -7.51 26.17 4.26
CA PRO A 105 -8.36 27.33 4.47
C PRO A 105 -9.60 27.22 3.57
N PRO A 106 -10.75 27.72 3.99
CA PRO A 106 -11.97 27.72 3.17
C PRO A 106 -11.71 28.24 1.75
N GLY A 107 -12.11 27.46 0.74
CA GLY A 107 -11.99 27.84 -0.68
C GLY A 107 -10.62 27.58 -1.35
N ALA A 108 -9.59 27.14 -0.63
CA ALA A 108 -8.29 26.84 -1.24
C ALA A 108 -8.23 25.45 -1.86
N ALA A 109 -7.61 25.32 -3.04
CA ALA A 109 -7.27 24.04 -3.62
C ALA A 109 -6.11 23.37 -2.87
N LEU A 110 -6.10 22.04 -2.81
CA LEU A 110 -4.99 21.29 -2.26
C LEU A 110 -3.76 21.43 -3.16
N ASN A 111 -2.64 21.84 -2.57
CA ASN A 111 -1.35 21.88 -3.24
C ASN A 111 -0.63 20.55 -2.97
N THR A 112 -0.37 19.75 -4.02
CA THR A 112 0.22 18.40 -3.90
C THR A 112 1.64 18.42 -3.34
N ALA A 113 2.45 19.43 -3.69
CA ALA A 113 3.79 19.58 -3.14
C ALA A 113 3.75 19.90 -1.63
N ARG A 114 2.80 20.74 -1.21
CA ARG A 114 2.58 21.02 0.21
C ARG A 114 2.12 19.76 0.94
N LEU A 115 1.13 19.03 0.42
CA LEU A 115 0.69 17.76 0.99
C LEU A 115 1.88 16.80 1.19
N ALA A 116 2.76 16.67 0.20
CA ALA A 116 3.92 15.79 0.29
C ALA A 116 4.93 16.27 1.35
N ASN A 117 5.15 17.57 1.49
CA ASN A 117 6.00 18.13 2.54
C ASN A 117 5.43 17.87 3.94
N GLU A 118 4.12 17.99 4.12
CA GLU A 118 3.46 17.67 5.39
C GLU A 118 3.56 16.17 5.72
N TYR A 119 3.45 15.29 4.71
CA TYR A 119 3.73 13.87 4.89
C TYR A 119 5.18 13.62 5.31
N ALA A 120 6.15 14.39 4.81
CA ALA A 120 7.54 14.29 5.24
C ALA A 120 7.71 14.69 6.72
N LEU A 121 6.98 15.72 7.19
CA LEU A 121 6.96 16.07 8.62
C LEU A 121 6.34 14.95 9.46
N ILE A 122 5.25 14.32 9.01
CA ILE A 122 4.65 13.15 9.67
C ILE A 122 5.67 12.01 9.79
N VAL A 123 6.44 11.72 8.73
CA VAL A 123 7.51 10.72 8.74
C VAL A 123 8.56 11.05 9.80
N GLU A 124 9.02 12.30 9.84
CA GLU A 124 10.04 12.74 10.78
C GLU A 124 9.58 12.66 12.25
N ASP A 125 8.34 13.07 12.53
CA ASP A 125 7.76 13.01 13.87
C ASP A 125 7.52 11.57 14.31
N ALA A 126 7.01 10.71 13.41
CA ALA A 126 6.84 9.29 13.68
C ALA A 126 8.19 8.59 13.93
N ARG A 127 9.22 8.88 13.11
CA ARG A 127 10.57 8.36 13.29
C ARG A 127 11.14 8.75 14.67
N ARG A 128 10.96 10.01 15.05
CA ARG A 128 11.40 10.52 16.35
C ARG A 128 10.65 9.83 17.51
N ALA A 129 9.34 9.63 17.38
CA ALA A 129 8.54 8.92 18.37
C ALA A 129 8.92 7.44 18.50
N LEU A 130 9.42 6.81 17.40
CA LEU A 130 9.96 5.45 17.40
C LEU A 130 11.42 5.37 17.91
N GLY A 131 12.07 6.50 18.21
CA GLY A 131 13.48 6.54 18.65
C GLY A 131 14.47 6.19 17.54
N TRP A 132 14.08 6.28 16.26
CA TRP A 132 14.96 5.96 15.15
C TRP A 132 15.91 7.13 14.84
N GLN A 133 17.22 6.83 14.70
CA GLN A 133 18.25 7.82 14.39
C GLN A 133 18.41 8.02 12.89
N ASP A 134 18.29 6.93 12.12
CA ASP A 134 18.50 6.95 10.68
C ASP A 134 17.24 7.33 9.90
N THR A 135 17.44 7.78 8.66
CA THR A 135 16.37 8.11 7.74
C THR A 135 15.53 6.88 7.42
N ALA A 136 14.22 6.96 7.64
CA ALA A 136 13.31 5.89 7.30
C ALA A 136 13.15 5.71 5.79
N LYS A 137 13.09 4.47 5.34
CA LYS A 137 12.48 4.12 4.06
C LYS A 137 10.97 4.10 4.25
N VAL A 138 10.20 4.56 3.26
CA VAL A 138 8.77 4.85 3.45
C VAL A 138 7.92 4.06 2.47
N ILE A 139 6.87 3.43 2.98
CA ILE A 139 5.72 2.98 2.18
C ILE A 139 4.57 3.92 2.50
N LEU A 140 4.01 4.59 1.50
CA LEU A 140 2.81 5.38 1.65
C LEU A 140 1.59 4.51 1.38
N ALA A 141 0.68 4.46 2.33
CA ALA A 141 -0.53 3.66 2.25
C ALA A 141 -1.75 4.49 2.65
N GLY A 142 -2.91 4.09 2.19
CA GLY A 142 -4.14 4.72 2.66
C GLY A 142 -5.37 4.04 2.10
N TRP A 143 -6.50 4.35 2.73
CA TRP A 143 -7.81 3.84 2.34
C TRP A 143 -8.70 4.97 1.82
N SER A 144 -9.42 4.74 0.69
CA SER A 144 -10.35 5.71 0.13
C SER A 144 -9.64 7.05 -0.15
N ARG A 145 -10.08 8.16 0.43
CA ARG A 145 -9.39 9.47 0.37
C ARG A 145 -7.93 9.39 0.79
N GLY A 146 -7.61 8.59 1.81
CA GLY A 146 -6.22 8.36 2.22
C GLY A 146 -5.39 7.67 1.14
N ALA A 147 -6.00 6.82 0.30
CA ALA A 147 -5.33 6.22 -0.85
C ALA A 147 -4.95 7.29 -1.89
N ALA A 148 -5.85 8.24 -2.16
CA ALA A 148 -5.56 9.38 -3.02
C ALA A 148 -4.41 10.24 -2.46
N PHE A 149 -4.40 10.50 -1.16
CA PHE A 149 -3.30 11.20 -0.49
C PHE A 149 -1.95 10.49 -0.68
N ALA A 150 -1.92 9.17 -0.47
CA ALA A 150 -0.71 8.37 -0.64
C ALA A 150 -0.17 8.42 -2.07
N VAL A 151 -1.07 8.38 -3.07
CA VAL A 151 -0.71 8.50 -4.49
C VAL A 151 -0.16 9.90 -4.81
N LEU A 152 -0.83 10.95 -4.35
CA LEU A 152 -0.40 12.33 -4.57
C LEU A 152 0.95 12.62 -3.91
N ALA A 153 1.10 12.31 -2.63
CA ALA A 153 2.36 12.51 -1.91
C ALA A 153 3.51 11.70 -2.52
N GLY A 154 3.24 10.43 -2.90
CA GLY A 154 4.23 9.55 -3.49
C GLY A 154 4.70 9.98 -4.88
N SER A 155 3.91 10.78 -5.62
CA SER A 155 4.30 11.30 -6.91
C SER A 155 5.24 12.53 -6.83
N GLU A 156 5.37 13.14 -5.66
CA GLU A 156 6.16 14.35 -5.48
C GLU A 156 7.66 14.05 -5.19
N PRO A 157 8.56 14.96 -5.57
CA PRO A 157 10.02 14.73 -5.47
C PRO A 157 10.55 14.50 -4.06
N VAL A 158 9.87 15.00 -3.02
CA VAL A 158 10.34 14.93 -1.63
C VAL A 158 10.58 13.49 -1.16
N PHE A 159 9.86 12.52 -1.71
CA PHE A 159 10.02 11.10 -1.38
C PHE A 159 10.93 10.32 -2.32
N ARG A 160 11.49 10.94 -3.37
CA ARG A 160 12.23 10.23 -4.45
C ARG A 160 13.32 9.28 -3.95
N GLY A 161 14.03 9.62 -2.88
CA GLY A 161 15.13 8.80 -2.34
C GLY A 161 14.72 7.80 -1.27
N SER A 162 13.55 7.99 -0.64
CA SER A 162 13.08 7.19 0.51
C SER A 162 11.89 6.29 0.19
N LEU A 163 11.12 6.56 -0.88
CA LEU A 163 9.91 5.83 -1.23
C LEU A 163 10.21 4.40 -1.68
N VAL A 164 9.73 3.43 -0.90
CA VAL A 164 9.75 1.99 -1.22
C VAL A 164 8.59 1.64 -2.15
N GLY A 165 7.41 2.22 -1.90
CA GLY A 165 6.23 2.00 -2.71
C GLY A 165 4.98 2.67 -2.18
N VAL A 166 3.88 2.50 -2.94
CA VAL A 166 2.56 3.04 -2.59
C VAL A 166 1.53 1.92 -2.56
N ILE A 167 0.66 1.92 -1.54
CA ILE A 167 -0.48 0.99 -1.39
C ILE A 167 -1.77 1.80 -1.37
N ALA A 168 -2.56 1.72 -2.43
CA ALA A 168 -3.84 2.40 -2.55
C ALA A 168 -4.99 1.40 -2.31
N ILE A 169 -5.71 1.56 -1.20
CA ILE A 169 -6.79 0.66 -0.79
C ILE A 169 -8.12 1.35 -1.07
N GLY A 170 -9.00 0.72 -1.84
CA GLY A 170 -10.30 1.31 -2.20
C GLY A 170 -10.15 2.64 -2.93
N LEU A 171 -9.22 2.73 -3.88
CA LEU A 171 -8.95 3.97 -4.61
C LEU A 171 -10.10 4.33 -5.54
N ALA A 172 -10.69 5.50 -5.35
CA ALA A 172 -11.69 6.05 -6.26
C ALA A 172 -11.05 6.47 -7.61
N GLU A 173 -11.87 6.56 -8.67
CA GLU A 173 -11.41 6.97 -10.01
C GLU A 173 -10.80 8.38 -9.99
N GLY A 174 -11.40 9.27 -9.23
CA GLY A 174 -10.89 10.62 -8.99
C GLY A 174 -11.27 11.09 -7.59
N GLU A 175 -10.69 12.19 -7.16
CA GLU A 175 -10.90 12.74 -5.82
C GLU A 175 -11.03 14.27 -5.89
N THR A 176 -11.99 14.82 -5.16
CA THR A 176 -12.22 16.26 -5.05
C THR A 176 -11.45 16.89 -3.90
N LEU A 177 -11.09 16.10 -2.89
CA LEU A 177 -10.39 16.53 -1.67
C LEU A 177 -11.13 17.68 -0.94
N THR A 178 -12.46 17.62 -0.93
CA THR A 178 -13.30 18.55 -0.17
C THR A 178 -13.60 17.99 1.22
N VAL A 179 -13.70 18.85 2.22
CA VAL A 179 -14.32 18.54 3.50
C VAL A 179 -15.73 19.08 3.44
N ASP A 180 -16.71 18.22 3.31
CA ASP A 180 -18.10 18.63 3.49
C ASP A 180 -18.42 18.51 4.98
N ASP A 181 -18.76 19.62 5.61
CA ASP A 181 -19.15 19.65 7.04
C ASP A 181 -20.57 19.11 7.25
N SER A 182 -21.30 18.80 6.17
CA SER A 182 -22.67 18.27 6.19
C SER A 182 -22.76 16.75 6.26
N ASP A 183 -21.62 16.04 6.38
CA ASP A 183 -21.55 14.60 6.13
C ASP A 183 -21.70 13.76 7.39
N ASP A 184 -22.87 13.84 8.02
CA ASP A 184 -23.36 12.80 8.94
C ASP A 184 -24.31 11.79 8.26
N SER A 185 -24.51 11.90 6.93
CA SER A 185 -25.39 11.01 6.17
C SER A 185 -24.64 10.40 4.98
N ASP A 186 -23.81 9.39 5.27
CA ASP A 186 -23.17 8.58 4.26
C ASP A 186 -23.99 7.30 4.06
N ASP A 187 -24.69 7.18 2.93
CA ASP A 187 -25.04 5.88 2.29
C ASP A 187 -25.81 6.10 0.96
N GLY A 188 -25.79 7.31 0.38
CA GLY A 188 -26.40 7.57 -0.92
C GLY A 188 -25.46 7.27 -2.10
N PRO A 189 -25.94 6.63 -3.20
CA PRO A 189 -25.17 6.59 -4.43
C PRO A 189 -24.94 8.02 -4.91
N ALA A 190 -23.70 8.43 -5.04
CA ALA A 190 -23.34 9.75 -5.58
C ALA A 190 -23.99 9.91 -6.95
N GLY A 191 -25.01 10.77 -7.03
CA GLY A 191 -25.68 11.08 -8.28
C GLY A 191 -24.67 11.55 -9.33
N GLU A 192 -24.98 11.32 -10.60
CA GLU A 192 -24.18 11.69 -11.79
C GLU A 192 -24.02 13.20 -12.02
N SER A 193 -24.09 14.05 -10.97
CA SER A 193 -23.79 15.45 -11.12
C SER A 193 -22.31 15.61 -11.45
N SER A 194 -22.01 16.29 -12.54
CA SER A 194 -20.69 16.61 -13.11
C SER A 194 -19.56 16.64 -12.05
N ARG A 195 -18.87 15.49 -11.89
CA ARG A 195 -17.79 15.31 -10.92
C ARG A 195 -16.59 16.11 -11.40
N HIS A 196 -16.46 17.33 -10.95
CA HIS A 196 -15.22 18.09 -11.10
C HIS A 196 -14.18 17.52 -10.13
N TRP A 197 -13.54 16.41 -10.52
CA TRP A 197 -12.42 15.89 -9.76
C TRP A 197 -11.27 16.88 -9.79
N LEU A 198 -10.60 17.03 -8.65
CA LEU A 198 -9.37 17.79 -8.58
C LEU A 198 -8.26 17.08 -9.37
N PHE A 199 -8.29 15.75 -9.42
CA PHE A 199 -7.35 14.92 -10.18
C PHE A 199 -7.91 13.53 -10.46
N ASP A 200 -7.39 12.91 -11.53
CA ASP A 200 -7.61 11.49 -11.87
C ASP A 200 -6.60 10.63 -11.11
N SER A 201 -7.08 9.79 -10.21
CA SER A 201 -6.25 8.95 -9.33
C SER A 201 -5.42 7.94 -10.12
N TYR A 202 -5.99 7.34 -11.16
CA TYR A 202 -5.31 6.31 -11.96
C TYR A 202 -4.28 6.89 -12.92
N ALA A 203 -4.50 8.10 -13.45
CA ALA A 203 -3.48 8.82 -14.20
C ALA A 203 -2.28 9.21 -13.30
N ARG A 204 -2.54 9.56 -12.04
CA ARG A 204 -1.48 9.86 -11.05
C ARG A 204 -0.67 8.63 -10.65
N LEU A 205 -1.27 7.43 -10.54
CA LEU A 205 -0.55 6.19 -10.29
C LEU A 205 0.58 5.97 -11.31
N LEU A 206 0.36 6.32 -12.58
CA LEU A 206 1.37 6.15 -13.63
C LEU A 206 2.59 7.07 -13.46
N GLN A 207 2.47 8.12 -12.67
CA GLN A 207 3.55 9.09 -12.39
C GLN A 207 4.41 8.67 -11.18
N LEU A 208 4.03 7.63 -10.45
CA LEU A 208 4.78 7.17 -9.29
C LEU A 208 6.19 6.68 -9.69
N PRO A 209 7.24 7.17 -9.03
CA PRO A 209 8.61 6.75 -9.30
C PRO A 209 8.94 5.36 -8.74
N ALA A 210 8.16 4.88 -7.77
CA ALA A 210 8.33 3.63 -7.05
C ALA A 210 7.24 2.60 -7.42
N PRO A 211 7.42 1.30 -7.08
CA PRO A 211 6.38 0.30 -7.23
C PRO A 211 5.11 0.64 -6.47
N TYR A 212 3.95 0.21 -6.96
CA TYR A 212 2.67 0.48 -6.32
C TYR A 212 1.65 -0.65 -6.51
N ALA A 213 0.73 -0.73 -5.57
CA ALA A 213 -0.38 -1.67 -5.62
C ALA A 213 -1.71 -0.99 -5.36
N VAL A 214 -2.76 -1.52 -5.99
CA VAL A 214 -4.16 -1.19 -5.70
C VAL A 214 -4.85 -2.42 -5.14
N ILE A 215 -5.55 -2.28 -4.01
CA ILE A 215 -6.40 -3.32 -3.42
C ILE A 215 -7.85 -2.83 -3.52
N GLN A 216 -8.70 -3.57 -4.23
CA GLN A 216 -10.06 -3.12 -4.55
C GLN A 216 -11.09 -4.21 -4.31
N ALA A 217 -12.23 -3.86 -3.69
CA ALA A 217 -13.34 -4.78 -3.46
C ALA A 217 -14.23 -4.93 -4.70
N THR A 218 -14.75 -6.13 -4.94
CA THR A 218 -15.67 -6.39 -6.06
C THR A 218 -16.98 -5.65 -5.93
N GLY A 219 -17.52 -5.55 -4.72
CA GLY A 219 -18.75 -4.83 -4.40
C GLY A 219 -18.53 -3.40 -3.91
N ASP A 220 -17.40 -2.78 -4.24
CA ASP A 220 -17.15 -1.38 -3.91
C ASP A 220 -18.16 -0.49 -4.62
N ASN A 221 -18.96 0.24 -3.85
CA ASN A 221 -20.04 1.09 -4.36
C ASN A 221 -19.54 2.42 -4.95
N TYR A 222 -18.30 2.83 -4.65
CA TYR A 222 -17.68 4.02 -5.23
C TYR A 222 -16.96 3.71 -6.54
N PHE A 223 -16.16 2.65 -6.57
CA PHE A 223 -15.42 2.24 -7.75
C PHE A 223 -15.13 0.73 -7.74
N PRO A 224 -16.03 -0.11 -8.27
CA PRO A 224 -15.88 -1.58 -8.24
C PRO A 224 -14.59 -2.08 -8.87
N ALA A 225 -14.02 -3.17 -8.32
CA ALA A 225 -12.76 -3.74 -8.78
C ALA A 225 -12.67 -3.99 -10.29
N ALA A 226 -13.78 -4.34 -10.94
CA ALA A 226 -13.80 -4.54 -12.39
C ALA A 226 -13.55 -3.24 -13.18
N HIS A 227 -14.07 -2.11 -12.70
CA HIS A 227 -13.83 -0.78 -13.29
C HIS A 227 -12.41 -0.32 -12.98
N ALA A 228 -12.02 -0.44 -11.72
CA ALA A 228 -10.66 -0.12 -11.26
C ALA A 228 -9.60 -0.88 -12.06
N ARG A 229 -9.79 -2.18 -12.29
CA ARG A 229 -8.88 -3.01 -13.09
C ARG A 229 -8.76 -2.55 -14.54
N ARG A 230 -9.84 -2.12 -15.17
CA ARG A 230 -9.78 -1.57 -16.54
C ARG A 230 -8.95 -0.29 -16.61
N ARG A 231 -9.09 0.59 -15.62
CA ARG A 231 -8.29 1.83 -15.51
C ARG A 231 -6.82 1.56 -15.17
N PHE A 232 -6.58 0.58 -14.29
CA PHE A 232 -5.24 0.19 -13.86
C PHE A 232 -4.45 -0.52 -14.97
N GLY A 233 -5.10 -1.31 -15.82
CA GLY A 233 -4.45 -2.12 -16.84
C GLY A 233 -3.75 -3.37 -16.29
N PRO A 234 -2.87 -4.04 -17.06
CA PRO A 234 -2.20 -5.28 -16.65
C PRO A 234 -1.18 -5.03 -15.54
N ASP A 235 -0.91 -6.07 -14.74
CA ASP A 235 0.18 -6.08 -13.77
C ASP A 235 1.54 -6.03 -14.49
N THR A 236 2.53 -5.48 -13.81
CA THR A 236 3.92 -5.40 -14.29
C THR A 236 4.90 -5.63 -13.14
N ALA A 237 6.20 -5.58 -13.40
CA ALA A 237 7.20 -5.62 -12.35
C ALA A 237 7.07 -4.45 -11.34
N LYS A 238 6.44 -3.34 -11.73
CA LYS A 238 6.29 -2.13 -10.90
C LYS A 238 4.88 -1.89 -10.39
N ARG A 239 3.88 -2.66 -10.83
CA ARG A 239 2.49 -2.45 -10.38
C ARG A 239 1.72 -3.74 -10.25
N ARG A 240 0.92 -3.87 -9.18
CA ARG A 240 0.05 -5.01 -8.90
C ARG A 240 -1.35 -4.58 -8.54
N PHE A 241 -2.33 -5.37 -8.95
CA PHE A 241 -3.73 -5.15 -8.64
C PHE A 241 -4.32 -6.35 -7.92
N TYR A 242 -4.90 -6.12 -6.75
CA TYR A 242 -5.53 -7.13 -5.91
C TYR A 242 -7.04 -6.93 -5.90
N LYS A 243 -7.75 -7.87 -6.51
CA LYS A 243 -9.20 -7.94 -6.48
C LYS A 243 -9.63 -8.75 -5.27
N ILE A 244 -10.41 -8.17 -4.37
CA ILE A 244 -10.94 -8.83 -3.19
C ILE A 244 -12.43 -9.07 -3.36
N GLU A 245 -12.85 -10.31 -3.24
CA GLU A 245 -14.28 -10.64 -3.21
C GLU A 245 -14.86 -10.16 -1.87
N ALA A 246 -15.53 -9.02 -1.89
CA ALA A 246 -16.09 -8.36 -0.73
C ALA A 246 -17.33 -7.55 -1.12
N LYS A 247 -18.23 -7.34 -0.15
CA LYS A 247 -19.55 -6.77 -0.38
C LYS A 247 -19.55 -5.26 -0.62
N ASN A 248 -18.57 -4.55 -0.12
CA ASN A 248 -18.55 -3.08 -0.11
C ASN A 248 -17.14 -2.52 0.00
N HIS A 249 -17.03 -1.19 -0.01
CA HIS A 249 -15.81 -0.41 0.14
C HIS A 249 -15.00 -0.71 1.42
N ARG A 250 -15.67 -1.21 2.48
CA ARG A 250 -15.03 -1.59 3.76
C ARG A 250 -14.52 -3.02 3.77
N PHE A 251 -14.56 -3.72 2.64
CA PHE A 251 -14.16 -5.12 2.47
C PHE A 251 -14.95 -6.11 3.33
N SER A 252 -16.21 -5.80 3.67
CA SER A 252 -17.08 -6.67 4.45
C SER A 252 -17.26 -8.03 3.76
N GLY A 253 -17.04 -9.11 4.51
CA GLY A 253 -17.09 -10.49 4.01
C GLY A 253 -15.83 -10.93 3.26
N GLY A 254 -14.83 -10.07 3.11
CA GLY A 254 -13.54 -10.36 2.46
C GLY A 254 -12.31 -10.06 3.32
N SER A 255 -12.45 -9.91 4.64
CA SER A 255 -11.38 -9.46 5.52
C SER A 255 -10.13 -10.34 5.48
N ALA A 256 -10.27 -11.66 5.53
CA ALA A 256 -9.14 -12.57 5.46
C ALA A 256 -8.36 -12.49 4.13
N ALA A 257 -9.09 -12.36 3.01
CA ALA A 257 -8.47 -12.17 1.69
C ALA A 257 -7.79 -10.80 1.57
N PHE A 258 -8.38 -9.77 2.18
CA PHE A 258 -7.79 -8.43 2.28
C PHE A 258 -6.49 -8.45 3.08
N ASP A 259 -6.48 -9.07 4.26
CA ASP A 259 -5.29 -9.16 5.13
C ASP A 259 -4.15 -9.92 4.42
N ALA A 260 -4.47 -11.02 3.73
CA ALA A 260 -3.51 -11.76 2.94
C ALA A 260 -2.94 -10.91 1.78
N ALA A 261 -3.78 -10.19 1.06
CA ALA A 261 -3.36 -9.32 -0.03
C ALA A 261 -2.47 -8.17 0.48
N LEU A 262 -2.84 -7.53 1.60
CA LEU A 262 -2.05 -6.45 2.20
C LEU A 262 -0.67 -6.95 2.64
N THR A 263 -0.59 -8.13 3.26
CA THR A 263 0.68 -8.75 3.66
C THR A 263 1.54 -9.10 2.44
N ASP A 264 0.94 -9.64 1.35
CA ASP A 264 1.68 -9.93 0.11
C ASP A 264 2.22 -8.65 -0.55
N VAL A 265 1.42 -7.59 -0.61
CA VAL A 265 1.87 -6.29 -1.13
C VAL A 265 3.06 -5.75 -0.34
N LEU A 266 2.99 -5.74 0.98
CA LEU A 266 4.07 -5.25 1.84
C LEU A 266 5.36 -6.04 1.60
N THR A 267 5.27 -7.37 1.54
CA THR A 267 6.39 -8.26 1.25
C THR A 267 6.97 -8.00 -0.15
N TRP A 268 6.10 -7.86 -1.15
CA TRP A 268 6.55 -7.58 -2.52
C TRP A 268 7.28 -6.25 -2.65
N LEU A 269 6.75 -5.17 -2.06
CA LEU A 269 7.37 -3.86 -2.13
C LEU A 269 8.76 -3.86 -1.49
N THR A 270 8.91 -4.46 -0.32
CA THR A 270 10.19 -4.49 0.41
C THR A 270 11.22 -5.40 -0.24
N SER A 271 10.81 -6.53 -0.82
CA SER A 271 11.70 -7.42 -1.59
C SER A 271 12.21 -6.74 -2.87
N SER A 272 11.37 -5.97 -3.55
CA SER A 272 11.74 -5.21 -4.75
C SER A 272 12.77 -4.14 -4.44
N ALA A 273 12.63 -3.44 -3.30
CA ALA A 273 13.59 -2.43 -2.86
C ALA A 273 14.97 -3.02 -2.54
N SER A 274 15.01 -4.20 -1.90
CA SER A 274 16.26 -4.89 -1.55
C SER A 274 17.06 -5.34 -2.79
N ASN A 275 16.37 -5.71 -3.86
CA ASN A 275 17.00 -6.11 -5.12
C ASN A 275 17.52 -4.92 -5.94
N ALA A 276 16.90 -3.76 -5.84
CA ALA A 276 17.36 -2.55 -6.52
C ALA A 276 18.72 -2.06 -6.00
N GLY A 277 19.02 -2.29 -4.72
CA GLY A 277 20.31 -1.96 -4.10
C GLY A 277 21.46 -2.91 -4.47
N LYS A 278 21.18 -4.07 -5.06
CA LYS A 278 22.16 -5.10 -5.41
C LYS A 278 22.56 -5.10 -6.89
N ARG A 279 22.27 -4.05 -7.68
CA ARG A 279 22.78 -3.99 -9.07
C ARG A 279 24.30 -4.03 -9.05
N PRO A 280 24.95 -5.01 -9.72
CA PRO A 280 26.39 -5.05 -9.79
C PRO A 280 26.89 -3.75 -10.46
N LEU A 281 27.86 -3.10 -9.84
CA LEU A 281 28.68 -2.09 -10.50
C LEU A 281 29.24 -2.77 -11.77
N ILE A 282 28.73 -2.40 -12.93
CA ILE A 282 29.39 -2.78 -14.20
C ILE A 282 30.73 -2.07 -14.11
N ALA A 283 31.78 -2.86 -13.84
CA ALA A 283 33.14 -2.38 -13.97
C ALA A 283 33.32 -1.88 -15.40
N CYS A 284 33.47 -0.58 -15.58
CA CYS A 284 34.00 -0.04 -16.82
C CYS A 284 35.37 -0.66 -17.01
N ALA A 285 35.47 -1.65 -17.91
CA ALA A 285 36.74 -2.12 -18.43
C ALA A 285 37.44 -0.93 -19.11
N SER A 286 38.42 -0.38 -18.42
CA SER A 286 39.38 0.54 -19.01
C SER A 286 40.15 -0.25 -20.06
N GLY A 287 39.72 -0.12 -21.32
CA GLY A 287 40.51 -0.53 -22.48
C GLY A 287 41.74 0.36 -22.55
N GLY A 288 42.92 -0.26 -22.45
CA GLY A 288 44.20 0.33 -22.78
C GLY A 288 44.39 0.46 -24.30
#